data_fb7810255462527e889a6093efe960c6
#
_entry.id   fb7810255462527e889a6093efe960c6
#
_cell.length_a   1.000
_cell.length_b   1.000
_cell.length_c   1.000
_cell.angle_alpha   90.00
_cell.angle_beta   90.00
_cell.angle_gamma   90.00
#
_symmetry.space_group_name_H-M   'P 1'
#
loop_
_entity.id
_entity.type
_entity.pdbx_description
1 polymer ?
#
loop_
_entity_poly.entity_id
_entity_poly.type
_entity_poly.pdbx_seq_one_letter_code
_entity_poly.pdbx_strand_id
1 'polypeptide(L)'
;DGEEGVIEQDKHVAGYAFEANKAIVIVVNKWDAVEKDDKTMQKMEKDIRDNFKFLDFAPIVFVSALEKSRIHTIFSEIDVAYANYQKEISTSILNDLMHDAVAMNPTPIHNRGKASFNYATQVAIKPPTFVLFVNNPDFVHFSYLRYLNNQFRSAIDFTGTPIKIILRRKND
;
A
#
# COMPACT_ATOMS: atom_id res chain seq x y z
N ASP A 1 1.75 18.30 -10.49
CA ASP A 1 1.96 19.76 -10.52
C ASP A 1 1.15 20.40 -9.38
N GLY A 2 1.82 21.15 -8.46
CA GLY A 2 1.15 21.74 -7.29
C GLY A 2 0.20 22.89 -7.63
N GLU A 3 0.46 23.60 -8.71
CA GLU A 3 -0.36 24.72 -9.17
C GLU A 3 -1.63 24.22 -9.90
N GLU A 4 -1.50 23.18 -10.71
CA GLU A 4 -2.60 22.63 -11.52
C GLU A 4 -3.46 21.63 -10.72
N GLY A 5 -2.87 20.99 -9.69
CA GLY A 5 -3.52 19.92 -8.95
C GLY A 5 -3.43 18.56 -9.65
N VAL A 6 -4.30 17.62 -9.25
CA VAL A 6 -4.35 16.27 -9.82
C VAL A 6 -5.16 16.28 -11.12
N ILE A 7 -4.54 15.88 -12.23
CA ILE A 7 -5.20 15.73 -13.52
C ILE A 7 -5.41 14.24 -13.89
N GLU A 8 -6.22 13.96 -14.89
CA GLU A 8 -6.55 12.60 -15.30
C GLU A 8 -5.33 11.81 -15.80
N GLN A 9 -4.38 12.50 -16.44
CA GLN A 9 -3.12 11.91 -16.88
C GLN A 9 -2.31 11.35 -15.71
N ASP A 10 -2.27 12.06 -14.57
CA ASP A 10 -1.56 11.61 -13.37
C ASP A 10 -2.15 10.30 -12.85
N LYS A 11 -3.48 10.16 -12.87
CA LYS A 11 -4.17 8.94 -12.43
C LYS A 11 -3.82 7.75 -13.32
N HIS A 12 -3.73 7.94 -14.63
CA HIS A 12 -3.34 6.89 -15.56
C HIS A 12 -1.90 6.44 -15.32
N VAL A 13 -0.95 7.38 -15.19
CA VAL A 13 0.46 7.06 -14.93
C VAL A 13 0.62 6.33 -13.59
N ALA A 14 -0.04 6.83 -12.56
CA ALA A 14 -0.04 6.19 -11.25
C ALA A 14 -0.67 4.79 -11.28
N GLY A 15 -1.74 4.61 -12.05
CA GLY A 15 -2.38 3.31 -12.30
C GLY A 15 -1.43 2.29 -12.91
N TYR A 16 -0.68 2.67 -13.93
CA TYR A 16 0.33 1.77 -14.54
C TYR A 16 1.42 1.36 -13.56
N ALA A 17 1.91 2.29 -12.73
CA ALA A 17 2.91 1.97 -11.72
C ALA A 17 2.36 1.01 -10.65
N PHE A 18 1.10 1.21 -10.24
CA PHE A 18 0.41 0.35 -9.29
C PHE A 18 0.18 -1.05 -9.86
N GLU A 19 -0.35 -1.17 -11.08
CA GLU A 19 -0.57 -2.45 -11.76
C GLU A 19 0.74 -3.22 -11.99
N ALA A 20 1.83 -2.49 -12.24
CA ALA A 20 3.17 -3.06 -12.33
C ALA A 20 3.79 -3.40 -10.95
N ASN A 21 3.03 -3.25 -9.87
CA ASN A 21 3.45 -3.52 -8.49
C ASN A 21 4.76 -2.82 -8.10
N LYS A 22 4.94 -1.56 -8.50
CA LYS A 22 6.14 -0.78 -8.19
C LYS A 22 6.03 -0.10 -6.83
N ALA A 23 7.18 0.14 -6.19
CA ALA A 23 7.26 1.09 -5.09
C ALA A 23 7.01 2.51 -5.64
N ILE A 24 6.26 3.33 -4.89
CA ILE A 24 5.75 4.62 -5.37
C ILE A 24 5.94 5.69 -4.29
N VAL A 25 6.45 6.84 -4.72
CA VAL A 25 6.48 8.09 -3.98
C VAL A 25 5.74 9.13 -4.81
N ILE A 26 4.77 9.83 -4.23
CA ILE A 26 4.03 10.91 -4.89
C ILE A 26 4.78 12.22 -4.64
N VAL A 27 5.20 12.87 -5.71
CA VAL A 27 5.93 14.15 -5.64
C VAL A 27 5.04 15.27 -6.16
N VAL A 28 4.73 16.24 -5.31
CA VAL A 28 4.04 17.47 -5.69
C VAL A 28 5.09 18.54 -5.94
N ASN A 29 5.36 18.81 -7.21
CA ASN A 29 6.33 19.80 -7.65
C ASN A 29 5.69 21.19 -7.85
N LYS A 30 6.50 22.21 -8.08
CA LYS A 30 6.13 23.63 -8.20
C LYS A 30 5.42 24.15 -6.94
N TRP A 31 5.83 23.67 -5.78
CA TRP A 31 5.24 24.08 -4.51
C TRP A 31 5.51 25.58 -4.17
N ASP A 32 6.50 26.19 -4.84
CA ASP A 32 6.80 27.62 -4.82
C ASP A 32 5.69 28.47 -5.45
N ALA A 33 5.05 28.00 -6.51
CA ALA A 33 3.99 28.70 -7.25
C ALA A 33 2.61 28.67 -6.55
N VAL A 34 2.44 27.77 -5.57
CA VAL A 34 1.16 27.62 -4.86
C VAL A 34 1.00 28.71 -3.81
N GLU A 35 -0.14 29.42 -3.86
CA GLU A 35 -0.54 30.33 -2.76
C GLU A 35 -0.85 29.52 -1.49
N LYS A 36 -0.20 29.88 -0.38
CA LYS A 36 -0.21 29.07 0.85
C LYS A 36 -0.90 29.78 1.99
N ASP A 37 -1.89 29.11 2.58
CA ASP A 37 -2.38 29.35 3.93
C ASP A 37 -1.94 28.19 4.86
N ASP A 38 -2.27 28.28 6.15
CA ASP A 38 -1.92 27.27 7.15
C ASP A 38 -2.50 25.87 6.84
N LYS A 39 -3.47 25.76 5.93
CA LYS A 39 -4.19 24.55 5.60
C LYS A 39 -3.97 24.05 4.16
N THR A 40 -3.24 24.82 3.34
CA THR A 40 -3.06 24.53 1.90
C THR A 40 -2.45 23.14 1.70
N MET A 41 -1.40 22.82 2.44
CA MET A 41 -0.74 21.50 2.34
C MET A 41 -1.69 20.36 2.71
N GLN A 42 -2.44 20.50 3.80
CA GLN A 42 -3.41 19.49 4.25
C GLN A 42 -4.56 19.30 3.25
N LYS A 43 -5.05 20.41 2.66
CA LYS A 43 -6.09 20.35 1.63
C LYS A 43 -5.59 19.62 0.37
N MET A 44 -4.37 19.93 -0.08
CA MET A 44 -3.75 19.29 -1.24
C MET A 44 -3.49 17.80 -0.97
N GLU A 45 -2.97 17.46 0.21
CA GLU A 45 -2.76 16.06 0.60
C GLU A 45 -4.08 15.28 0.59
N LYS A 46 -5.14 15.85 1.16
CA LYS A 46 -6.46 15.24 1.15
C LYS A 46 -6.97 15.03 -0.28
N ASP A 47 -6.85 16.03 -1.14
CA ASP A 47 -7.27 15.92 -2.55
C ASP A 47 -6.50 14.81 -3.28
N ILE A 48 -5.19 14.73 -3.07
CA ILE A 48 -4.35 13.65 -3.61
C ILE A 48 -4.83 12.28 -3.10
N ARG A 49 -5.08 12.12 -1.78
CA ARG A 49 -5.58 10.87 -1.21
C ARG A 49 -6.95 10.48 -1.75
N ASP A 50 -7.85 11.45 -1.96
CA ASP A 50 -9.18 11.21 -2.52
C ASP A 50 -9.12 10.76 -3.99
N ASN A 51 -8.17 11.29 -4.76
CA ASN A 51 -7.94 10.92 -6.17
C ASN A 51 -7.17 9.61 -6.34
N PHE A 52 -6.25 9.29 -5.42
CA PHE A 52 -5.38 8.11 -5.48
C PHE A 52 -5.65 7.13 -4.33
N LYS A 53 -6.90 6.75 -4.10
CA LYS A 53 -7.29 5.82 -3.02
C LYS A 53 -6.59 4.47 -3.08
N PHE A 54 -6.13 4.05 -4.26
CA PHE A 54 -5.38 2.82 -4.47
C PHE A 54 -3.88 2.94 -4.11
N LEU A 55 -3.40 4.18 -3.87
CA LEU A 55 -2.03 4.50 -3.46
C LEU A 55 -1.97 5.01 -2.01
N ASP A 56 -2.79 4.48 -1.13
CA ASP A 56 -2.82 4.87 0.28
C ASP A 56 -1.48 4.66 1.01
N PHE A 57 -0.68 3.72 0.52
CA PHE A 57 0.65 3.39 1.01
C PHE A 57 1.75 4.35 0.53
N ALA A 58 1.51 5.13 -0.54
CA ALA A 58 2.55 5.99 -1.11
C ALA A 58 2.73 7.27 -0.27
N PRO A 59 3.95 7.62 0.16
CA PRO A 59 4.20 8.90 0.80
C PRO A 59 4.04 10.04 -0.20
N ILE A 60 3.66 11.23 0.31
CA ILE A 60 3.51 12.45 -0.48
C ILE A 60 4.57 13.43 -0.03
N VAL A 61 5.35 13.96 -0.96
CA VAL A 61 6.36 15.00 -0.72
C VAL A 61 6.06 16.25 -1.55
N PHE A 62 6.23 17.42 -0.93
CA PHE A 62 6.01 18.71 -1.56
C PHE A 62 7.36 19.40 -1.78
N VAL A 63 7.68 19.69 -3.03
CA VAL A 63 9.00 20.21 -3.44
C VAL A 63 8.89 21.36 -4.43
N SER A 64 9.94 22.14 -4.55
CA SER A 64 10.16 23.04 -5.69
C SER A 64 11.47 22.68 -6.36
N ALA A 65 11.39 22.17 -7.58
CA ALA A 65 12.58 21.93 -8.39
C ALA A 65 13.25 23.26 -8.83
N LEU A 66 12.46 24.30 -9.06
CA LEU A 66 12.93 25.63 -9.44
C LEU A 66 13.77 26.24 -8.33
N GLU A 67 13.27 26.28 -7.12
CA GLU A 67 13.94 26.86 -5.93
C GLU A 67 14.86 25.86 -5.23
N LYS A 68 14.95 24.61 -5.73
CA LYS A 68 15.71 23.51 -5.11
C LYS A 68 15.29 23.24 -3.66
N SER A 69 14.04 23.58 -3.31
CA SER A 69 13.49 23.43 -1.97
C SER A 69 12.97 22.01 -1.75
N ARG A 70 13.33 21.42 -0.59
CA ARG A 70 12.90 20.08 -0.13
C ARG A 70 13.23 18.90 -1.06
N ILE A 71 14.09 19.07 -2.06
CA ILE A 71 14.45 17.99 -3.01
C ILE A 71 15.02 16.76 -2.28
N HIS A 72 15.76 16.96 -1.20
CA HIS A 72 16.33 15.87 -0.40
C HIS A 72 15.27 14.93 0.17
N THR A 73 14.06 15.40 0.43
CA THR A 73 12.96 14.55 0.97
C THR A 73 12.53 13.47 -0.02
N ILE A 74 12.65 13.72 -1.33
CA ILE A 74 12.37 12.71 -2.36
C ILE A 74 13.29 11.50 -2.17
N PHE A 75 14.59 11.73 -2.00
CA PHE A 75 15.56 10.66 -1.84
C PHE A 75 15.33 9.88 -0.54
N SER A 76 15.03 10.58 0.55
CA SER A 76 14.71 9.93 1.83
C SER A 76 13.50 8.99 1.70
N GLU A 77 12.44 9.43 1.02
CA GLU A 77 11.25 8.60 0.81
C GLU A 77 11.50 7.45 -0.18
N ILE A 78 12.34 7.65 -1.18
CA ILE A 78 12.77 6.58 -2.08
C ILE A 78 13.54 5.50 -1.31
N ASP A 79 14.46 5.88 -0.41
CA ASP A 79 15.23 4.94 0.40
C ASP A 79 14.31 4.11 1.31
N VAL A 80 13.33 4.75 1.96
CA VAL A 80 12.32 4.07 2.78
C VAL A 80 11.47 3.12 1.92
N ALA A 81 10.92 3.60 0.81
CA ALA A 81 10.10 2.82 -0.09
C ALA A 81 10.87 1.61 -0.65
N TYR A 82 12.14 1.79 -1.03
CA TYR A 82 12.97 0.72 -1.55
C TYR A 82 13.33 -0.31 -0.48
N ALA A 83 13.67 0.12 0.74
CA ALA A 83 13.90 -0.78 1.85
C ALA A 83 12.66 -1.64 2.15
N ASN A 84 11.48 -1.02 2.16
CA ASN A 84 10.20 -1.71 2.35
C ASN A 84 9.86 -2.64 1.17
N TYR A 85 10.23 -2.25 -0.06
CA TYR A 85 9.97 -3.03 -1.28
C TYR A 85 10.71 -4.38 -1.30
N GLN A 86 11.83 -4.48 -0.62
CA GLN A 86 12.62 -5.71 -0.48
C GLN A 86 12.55 -6.32 0.93
N LYS A 87 11.60 -5.86 1.76
CA LYS A 87 11.48 -6.31 3.14
C LYS A 87 11.10 -7.79 3.21
N GLU A 88 11.83 -8.51 4.05
CA GLU A 88 11.55 -9.90 4.39
C GLU A 88 10.91 -9.98 5.79
N ILE A 89 9.83 -10.73 5.89
CA ILE A 89 9.10 -10.96 7.13
C ILE A 89 9.23 -12.43 7.50
N SER A 90 9.63 -12.70 8.75
CA SER A 90 9.73 -14.09 9.22
C SER A 90 8.36 -14.78 9.20
N THR A 91 8.37 -16.05 8.87
CA THR A 91 7.17 -16.88 8.82
C THR A 91 6.39 -16.87 10.14
N SER A 92 7.10 -16.85 11.30
CA SER A 92 6.46 -16.77 12.60
C SER A 92 5.65 -15.49 12.76
N ILE A 93 6.27 -14.32 12.53
CA ILE A 93 5.59 -13.02 12.61
C ILE A 93 4.39 -12.96 11.68
N LEU A 94 4.54 -13.45 10.44
CA LEU A 94 3.44 -13.41 9.46
C LEU A 94 2.27 -14.29 9.89
N ASN A 95 2.52 -15.46 10.48
CA ASN A 95 1.47 -16.34 11.00
C ASN A 95 0.80 -15.73 12.22
N ASP A 96 1.55 -15.17 13.17
CA ASP A 96 1.00 -14.51 14.34
C ASP A 96 0.05 -13.38 13.92
N LEU A 97 0.48 -12.51 13.00
CA LEU A 97 -0.35 -11.43 12.47
C LEU A 97 -1.62 -11.93 11.76
N MET A 98 -1.49 -12.99 10.96
CA MET A 98 -2.66 -13.59 10.29
C MET A 98 -3.65 -14.16 11.32
N HIS A 99 -3.17 -14.89 12.31
CA HIS A 99 -4.05 -15.49 13.34
C HIS A 99 -4.69 -14.42 14.21
N ASP A 100 -3.96 -13.39 14.60
CA ASP A 100 -4.51 -12.25 15.36
C ASP A 100 -5.59 -11.52 14.55
N ALA A 101 -5.33 -11.25 13.28
CA ALA A 101 -6.31 -10.61 12.39
C ALA A 101 -7.59 -11.46 12.27
N VAL A 102 -7.46 -12.77 12.09
CA VAL A 102 -8.62 -13.69 12.02
C VAL A 102 -9.36 -13.79 13.35
N ALA A 103 -8.64 -13.75 14.47
CA ALA A 103 -9.24 -13.76 15.81
C ALA A 103 -10.02 -12.46 16.10
N MET A 104 -9.47 -11.30 15.71
CA MET A 104 -10.12 -9.99 15.88
C MET A 104 -11.36 -9.83 15.01
N ASN A 105 -11.35 -10.34 13.79
CA ASN A 105 -12.47 -10.28 12.86
C ASN A 105 -12.60 -11.62 12.13
N PRO A 106 -13.41 -12.58 12.67
CA PRO A 106 -13.58 -13.89 12.05
C PRO A 106 -14.12 -13.82 10.62
N THR A 107 -13.67 -14.77 9.79
CA THR A 107 -14.10 -14.85 8.39
C THR A 107 -15.61 -14.98 8.26
N PRO A 108 -16.25 -14.15 7.42
CA PRO A 108 -17.68 -14.28 7.13
C PRO A 108 -17.97 -15.55 6.29
N ILE A 109 -19.24 -15.96 6.28
CA ILE A 109 -19.69 -16.96 5.33
C ILE A 109 -19.77 -16.32 3.94
N HIS A 110 -19.08 -16.90 2.96
CA HIS A 110 -19.10 -16.49 1.57
C HIS A 110 -19.15 -17.72 0.65
N ASN A 111 -19.89 -17.64 -0.46
CA ASN A 111 -20.06 -18.75 -1.41
C ASN A 111 -20.49 -20.08 -0.71
N ARG A 112 -21.39 -19.99 0.28
CA ARG A 112 -21.92 -21.12 1.09
C ARG A 112 -20.85 -21.84 1.94
N GLY A 113 -19.71 -21.20 2.18
CA GLY A 113 -18.65 -21.74 3.02
C GLY A 113 -17.98 -20.69 3.89
N LYS A 114 -17.18 -21.14 4.84
CA LYS A 114 -16.38 -20.30 5.72
C LYS A 114 -14.92 -20.58 5.48
N ALA A 115 -14.14 -19.52 5.22
CA ALA A 115 -12.71 -19.63 5.06
C ALA A 115 -12.04 -19.95 6.40
N SER A 116 -11.03 -20.80 6.37
CA SER A 116 -10.13 -21.11 7.48
C SER A 116 -8.70 -20.91 7.02
N PHE A 117 -8.00 -19.95 7.62
CA PHE A 117 -6.60 -19.67 7.34
C PHE A 117 -5.71 -20.55 8.21
N ASN A 118 -4.83 -21.31 7.59
CA ASN A 118 -4.02 -22.31 8.27
C ASN A 118 -2.56 -21.88 8.45
N TYR A 119 -2.01 -21.22 7.43
CA TYR A 119 -0.59 -20.89 7.37
C TYR A 119 -0.34 -19.74 6.42
N ALA A 120 0.68 -18.94 6.69
CA ALA A 120 1.13 -17.85 5.84
C ALA A 120 2.64 -17.92 5.65
N THR A 121 3.12 -17.60 4.46
CA THR A 121 4.55 -17.50 4.15
C THR A 121 4.81 -16.41 3.14
N GLN A 122 5.98 -15.80 3.20
CA GLN A 122 6.45 -14.89 2.16
C GLN A 122 7.17 -15.69 1.08
N VAL A 123 6.80 -15.45 -0.18
CA VAL A 123 7.34 -16.17 -1.35
C VAL A 123 8.17 -15.29 -2.27
N ALA A 124 8.05 -13.97 -2.14
CA ALA A 124 8.81 -13.02 -2.95
C ALA A 124 8.98 -11.68 -2.25
N ILE A 125 9.95 -10.92 -2.72
CA ILE A 125 10.17 -9.49 -2.49
C ILE A 125 10.01 -8.74 -3.80
N LYS A 126 9.93 -7.40 -3.74
CA LYS A 126 9.83 -6.50 -4.92
C LYS A 126 8.59 -6.71 -5.79
N PRO A 127 7.37 -6.67 -5.20
CA PRO A 127 7.01 -6.30 -3.83
C PRO A 127 6.96 -7.50 -2.88
N PRO A 128 6.88 -7.26 -1.57
CA PRO A 128 6.59 -8.31 -0.60
C PRO A 128 5.32 -9.05 -0.99
N THR A 129 5.44 -10.37 -1.20
CA THR A 129 4.35 -11.23 -1.67
C THR A 129 4.14 -12.35 -0.68
N PHE A 130 2.94 -12.42 -0.14
CA PHE A 130 2.54 -13.40 0.88
C PHE A 130 1.57 -14.41 0.28
N VAL A 131 1.80 -15.69 0.55
CA VAL A 131 0.84 -16.76 0.29
C VAL A 131 0.15 -17.12 1.59
N LEU A 132 -1.17 -17.05 1.59
CA LEU A 132 -2.01 -17.51 2.69
C LEU A 132 -2.70 -18.80 2.29
N PHE A 133 -2.44 -19.86 3.04
CA PHE A 133 -3.04 -21.16 2.81
C PHE A 133 -4.39 -21.25 3.53
N VAL A 134 -5.42 -21.52 2.76
CA VAL A 134 -6.82 -21.60 3.24
C VAL A 134 -7.44 -22.95 2.83
N ASN A 135 -8.52 -23.33 3.50
CA ASN A 135 -9.31 -24.51 3.12
C ASN A 135 -9.88 -24.39 1.71
N ASN A 136 -10.43 -23.23 1.35
CA ASN A 136 -10.91 -22.94 0.00
C ASN A 136 -10.82 -21.41 -0.28
N PRO A 137 -10.02 -20.98 -1.29
CA PRO A 137 -9.93 -19.58 -1.70
C PRO A 137 -11.26 -18.93 -2.07
N ASP A 138 -12.20 -19.68 -2.65
CA ASP A 138 -13.51 -19.17 -3.07
C ASP A 138 -14.41 -18.73 -1.89
N PHE A 139 -14.07 -19.14 -0.68
CA PHE A 139 -14.77 -18.71 0.54
C PHE A 139 -14.26 -17.38 1.10
N VAL A 140 -13.22 -16.81 0.49
CA VAL A 140 -12.64 -15.53 0.92
C VAL A 140 -13.16 -14.41 0.02
N HIS A 141 -14.02 -13.56 0.56
CA HIS A 141 -14.48 -12.36 -0.14
C HIS A 141 -13.35 -11.34 -0.27
N PHE A 142 -13.32 -10.56 -1.36
CA PHE A 142 -12.28 -9.55 -1.61
C PHE A 142 -12.15 -8.51 -0.49
N SER A 143 -13.26 -8.17 0.17
CA SER A 143 -13.23 -7.23 1.31
C SER A 143 -12.45 -7.78 2.51
N TYR A 144 -12.46 -9.10 2.70
CA TYR A 144 -11.68 -9.75 3.74
C TYR A 144 -10.17 -9.73 3.43
N LEU A 145 -9.80 -9.91 2.16
CA LEU A 145 -8.41 -9.71 1.73
C LEU A 145 -7.93 -8.28 1.95
N ARG A 146 -8.78 -7.29 1.69
CA ARG A 146 -8.49 -5.88 1.99
C ARG A 146 -8.30 -5.66 3.48
N TYR A 147 -9.14 -6.26 4.30
CA TYR A 147 -9.00 -6.24 5.75
C TYR A 147 -7.64 -6.82 6.19
N LEU A 148 -7.25 -8.00 5.72
CA LEU A 148 -5.96 -8.62 6.04
C LEU A 148 -4.79 -7.75 5.57
N ASN A 149 -4.87 -7.18 4.37
CA ASN A 149 -3.87 -6.23 3.87
C ASN A 149 -3.70 -5.04 4.83
N ASN A 150 -4.79 -4.45 5.29
CA ASN A 150 -4.77 -3.35 6.24
C ASN A 150 -4.18 -3.76 7.59
N GLN A 151 -4.50 -4.96 8.09
CA GLN A 151 -3.92 -5.48 9.33
C GLN A 151 -2.40 -5.68 9.21
N PHE A 152 -1.92 -6.23 8.11
CA PHE A 152 -0.47 -6.37 7.88
C PHE A 152 0.22 -5.01 7.80
N ARG A 153 -0.38 -4.03 7.13
CA ARG A 153 0.15 -2.66 7.05
C ARG A 153 0.13 -1.91 8.37
N SER A 154 -0.83 -2.18 9.24
CA SER A 154 -0.89 -1.55 10.55
C SER A 154 0.17 -2.09 11.52
N ALA A 155 0.60 -3.33 11.32
CA ALA A 155 1.60 -4.01 12.17
C ALA A 155 3.03 -3.86 11.65
N ILE A 156 3.21 -3.72 10.32
CA ILE A 156 4.51 -3.65 9.66
C ILE A 156 4.52 -2.44 8.72
N ASP A 157 5.58 -1.64 8.83
CA ASP A 157 5.78 -0.52 7.92
C ASP A 157 6.05 -1.02 6.49
N PHE A 158 5.11 -0.70 5.59
CA PHE A 158 5.19 -0.89 4.14
C PHE A 158 5.02 0.44 3.39
N THR A 159 5.39 1.55 4.01
CA THR A 159 5.37 2.87 3.37
C THR A 159 6.09 2.83 2.02
N GLY A 160 5.45 3.37 1.00
CA GLY A 160 5.98 3.47 -0.35
C GLY A 160 5.93 2.17 -1.17
N THR A 161 5.47 1.04 -0.61
CA THR A 161 5.41 -0.23 -1.35
C THR A 161 4.03 -0.89 -1.30
N PRO A 162 3.55 -1.45 -2.42
CA PRO A 162 2.43 -2.37 -2.39
C PRO A 162 2.83 -3.67 -1.70
N ILE A 163 1.85 -4.40 -1.16
CA ILE A 163 2.01 -5.79 -0.75
C ILE A 163 1.03 -6.65 -1.55
N LYS A 164 1.43 -7.87 -1.86
CA LYS A 164 0.63 -8.81 -2.63
C LYS A 164 0.23 -9.99 -1.76
N ILE A 165 -1.06 -10.29 -1.71
CA ILE A 165 -1.59 -11.46 -0.99
C ILE A 165 -2.16 -12.42 -2.02
N ILE A 166 -1.71 -13.68 -1.98
CA ILE A 166 -2.15 -14.77 -2.83
C ILE A 166 -2.78 -15.83 -1.94
N LEU A 167 -3.96 -16.29 -2.30
CA LEU A 167 -4.61 -17.41 -1.62
C LEU A 167 -4.27 -18.72 -2.32
N ARG A 168 -3.96 -19.76 -1.55
CA ARG A 168 -3.78 -21.13 -2.05
C ARG A 168 -4.53 -22.12 -1.15
N ARG A 169 -4.95 -23.23 -1.73
CA ARG A 169 -5.45 -24.37 -0.95
C ARG A 169 -4.29 -25.04 -0.21
N LYS A 170 -4.59 -25.61 0.94
CA LYS A 170 -3.61 -26.28 1.80
C LYS A 170 -2.90 -27.48 1.10
N ASN A 171 -3.53 -28.05 0.09
CA ASN A 171 -3.07 -29.29 -0.59
C ASN A 171 -2.63 -29.04 -2.05
N ASP A 172 -2.47 -27.79 -2.47
CA ASP A 172 -1.88 -27.39 -3.75
C ASP A 172 -0.37 -27.04 -3.52
#